data_7f66bc2a8255cf9996b24a215aafbd88
#
_entry.id   7f66bc2a8255cf9996b24a215aafbd88
#
_cell.length_a   1.000
_cell.length_b   1.000
_cell.length_c   1.000
_cell.angle_alpha   90.00
_cell.angle_beta   90.00
_cell.angle_gamma   90.00
#
_symmetry.space_group_name_H-M   'P 1'
#
loop_
_entity.id
_entity.type
_entity.pdbx_description
1 polymer ?
#
loop_
_entity_poly.entity_id
_entity_poly.type
_entity_poly.pdbx_seq_one_letter_code
_entity_poly.pdbx_strand_id
1 'polypeptide(L)'
;MASILMLCHDQILDRRVLAQAESLIAKGHSVRLLAIALESETVEEKIGNGIDLVRIGLVYIIPENITYKKYISRQQALNQWVNKQCNEFPRGAWFHRRVFSIGSKLHWQAYRWTMNFRYRNRTMHDPLPFRSAFVSHAEKYQADLVQVHDLPALAAGSELAERWKVPLVYDAHELYPEQKSFSAVQRRICSEAEALYIKKARLVFAVNESIGEEMAKRYSISKPITLLNAIDPPVEFDPAIRYDFFREKLGIPAEKKILLFQGGFAPHRNLEALIKAMTYVSHPDVVLVMMGFGNFGEFLKKKAIKLRLLGSRIYFLPAVSQGELLQHSASADIGIIPYPHIDLNSYYCTPNKLFEFIQAGLPILANDSPELNRFVKSNGFGYSAKMDSALDIAKAIDMAFRMNNGVEWRENIKRKRNDLAWKLQDNIYSFEMAKIFDTLKFSNISDLGKDF
;
A
#
# COMPACT_ATOMS: atom_id res chain seq x y z
N MET A 1 9.11 0.48 30.80
CA MET A 1 8.94 1.56 29.84
C MET A 1 10.17 1.58 28.97
N ALA A 2 10.02 1.58 27.65
CA ALA A 2 11.13 1.62 26.69
C ALA A 2 10.83 2.73 25.67
N SER A 3 11.88 3.32 25.11
CA SER A 3 11.82 4.27 24.00
C SER A 3 11.99 3.55 22.67
N ILE A 4 11.10 3.75 21.73
CA ILE A 4 11.10 3.11 20.42
C ILE A 4 11.24 4.16 19.34
N LEU A 5 12.23 3.96 18.45
CA LEU A 5 12.34 4.71 17.21
C LEU A 5 11.73 3.90 16.07
N MET A 6 10.70 4.44 15.43
CA MET A 6 10.10 3.88 14.22
C MET A 6 10.54 4.68 12.98
N LEU A 7 10.88 4.00 11.91
CA LEU A 7 11.27 4.61 10.63
C LEU A 7 10.32 4.15 9.53
N CYS A 8 9.72 5.10 8.82
CA CYS A 8 8.81 4.84 7.70
C CYS A 8 9.13 5.80 6.54
N HIS A 9 9.27 5.28 5.32
CA HIS A 9 9.60 6.09 4.15
C HIS A 9 8.38 6.77 3.51
N ASP A 10 7.18 6.51 4.03
CA ASP A 10 5.94 7.02 3.47
C ASP A 10 5.74 8.51 3.75
N GLN A 11 5.22 9.22 2.76
CA GLN A 11 4.74 10.60 2.93
C GLN A 11 3.34 10.61 3.58
N ILE A 12 2.50 9.64 3.24
CA ILE A 12 1.21 9.40 3.88
C ILE A 12 1.35 8.12 4.67
N LEU A 13 1.31 8.23 5.99
CA LEU A 13 1.50 7.10 6.88
C LEU A 13 0.43 6.03 6.66
N ASP A 14 0.86 4.78 6.49
CA ASP A 14 -0.04 3.64 6.46
C ASP A 14 -0.68 3.44 7.84
N ARG A 15 -1.94 3.02 7.85
CA ARG A 15 -2.69 2.71 9.08
C ARG A 15 -1.98 1.69 9.95
N ARG A 16 -1.29 0.72 9.35
CA ARG A 16 -0.54 -0.31 10.06
C ARG A 16 0.60 0.28 10.89
N VAL A 17 1.32 1.26 10.35
CA VAL A 17 2.39 1.97 11.09
C VAL A 17 1.83 2.68 12.31
N LEU A 18 0.73 3.41 12.13
CA LEU A 18 0.06 4.13 13.21
C LEU A 18 -0.51 3.17 14.26
N ALA A 19 -1.18 2.11 13.84
CA ALA A 19 -1.74 1.12 14.74
C ALA A 19 -0.68 0.41 15.60
N GLN A 20 0.49 0.08 15.03
CA GLN A 20 1.61 -0.48 15.78
C GLN A 20 2.20 0.53 16.77
N ALA A 21 2.33 1.80 16.38
CA ALA A 21 2.81 2.86 17.28
C ALA A 21 1.84 3.08 18.46
N GLU A 22 0.54 3.12 18.19
CA GLU A 22 -0.50 3.26 19.22
C GLU A 22 -0.53 2.04 20.17
N SER A 23 -0.34 0.83 19.64
CA SER A 23 -0.23 -0.39 20.44
C SER A 23 0.93 -0.32 21.45
N LEU A 24 2.09 0.18 21.02
CA LEU A 24 3.26 0.36 21.91
C LEU A 24 2.99 1.42 22.99
N ILE A 25 2.38 2.54 22.63
CA ILE A 25 2.01 3.61 23.57
C ILE A 25 1.00 3.09 24.60
N ALA A 26 -0.01 2.34 24.17
CA ALA A 26 -1.00 1.73 25.06
C ALA A 26 -0.37 0.73 26.07
N LYS A 27 0.80 0.17 25.76
CA LYS A 27 1.60 -0.68 26.67
C LYS A 27 2.58 0.11 27.55
N GLY A 28 2.54 1.46 27.50
CA GLY A 28 3.37 2.33 28.34
C GLY A 28 4.77 2.60 27.79
N HIS A 29 5.00 2.37 26.50
CA HIS A 29 6.24 2.76 25.83
C HIS A 29 6.13 4.17 25.24
N SER A 30 7.27 4.81 24.93
CA SER A 30 7.32 6.05 24.16
C SER A 30 7.71 5.74 22.72
N VAL A 31 7.02 6.36 21.77
CA VAL A 31 7.27 6.14 20.33
C VAL A 31 7.60 7.45 19.64
N ARG A 32 8.73 7.46 18.95
CA ARG A 32 9.09 8.49 17.99
C ARG A 32 9.09 7.89 16.59
N LEU A 33 8.33 8.50 15.69
CA LEU A 33 8.18 8.05 14.30
C LEU A 33 8.84 9.07 13.37
N LEU A 34 9.85 8.65 12.63
CA LEU A 34 10.43 9.42 11.54
C LEU A 34 9.78 9.00 10.22
N ALA A 35 9.21 9.95 9.52
CA ALA A 35 8.56 9.78 8.21
C ALA A 35 9.06 10.83 7.22
N ILE A 36 8.55 10.81 5.99
CA ILE A 36 8.94 11.75 4.95
C ILE A 36 7.88 12.85 4.83
N ALA A 37 8.29 14.10 4.74
CA ALA A 37 7.39 15.22 4.49
C ALA A 37 6.90 15.22 3.03
N LEU A 38 5.71 15.78 2.80
CA LEU A 38 5.24 16.15 1.46
C LEU A 38 5.95 17.41 0.95
N GLU A 39 6.44 18.23 1.87
CA GLU A 39 7.03 19.53 1.64
C GLU A 39 8.56 19.52 1.81
N SER A 40 9.19 20.64 1.53
CA SER A 40 10.66 20.75 1.58
C SER A 40 11.20 20.80 3.00
N GLU A 41 10.41 21.31 3.96
CA GLU A 41 10.84 21.55 5.34
C GLU A 41 10.54 20.35 6.25
N THR A 42 11.34 20.19 7.29
CA THR A 42 11.11 19.20 8.35
C THR A 42 10.09 19.75 9.33
N VAL A 43 9.10 18.93 9.68
CA VAL A 43 8.03 19.27 10.62
C VAL A 43 8.02 18.27 11.76
N GLU A 44 7.89 18.76 12.98
CA GLU A 44 7.70 17.94 14.18
C GLU A 44 6.30 18.19 14.73
N GLU A 45 5.55 17.13 14.98
CA GLU A 45 4.17 17.19 15.47
C GLU A 45 3.86 16.00 16.39
N LYS A 46 2.84 16.15 17.24
CA LYS A 46 2.27 15.02 17.97
C LYS A 46 0.98 14.59 17.33
N ILE A 47 0.85 13.30 17.07
CA ILE A 47 -0.35 12.73 16.46
C ILE A 47 -0.93 11.59 17.31
N GLY A 48 -2.22 11.27 17.08
CA GLY A 48 -2.90 10.18 17.77
C GLY A 48 -2.76 10.27 19.29
N ASN A 49 -2.52 9.15 19.93
CA ASN A 49 -2.42 9.01 21.39
C ASN A 49 -1.01 9.37 21.96
N GLY A 50 -0.27 10.26 21.29
CA GLY A 50 1.02 10.74 21.80
C GLY A 50 2.23 10.24 21.02
N ILE A 51 2.08 9.91 19.74
CA ILE A 51 3.19 9.61 18.84
C ILE A 51 3.95 10.91 18.53
N ASP A 52 5.23 10.95 18.85
CA ASP A 52 6.13 12.03 18.41
C ASP A 52 6.50 11.81 16.95
N LEU A 53 5.87 12.53 16.02
CA LEU A 53 6.12 12.40 14.58
C LEU A 53 7.08 13.48 14.10
N VAL A 54 8.13 13.04 13.39
CA VAL A 54 9.06 13.92 12.69
C VAL A 54 8.98 13.61 11.20
N ARG A 55 8.49 14.54 10.42
CA ARG A 55 8.46 14.46 8.96
C ARG A 55 9.70 15.14 8.38
N ILE A 56 10.60 14.34 7.84
CA ILE A 56 11.87 14.82 7.29
C ILE A 56 11.61 15.48 5.93
N GLY A 57 12.03 16.73 5.80
CA GLY A 57 11.83 17.52 4.58
C GLY A 57 12.50 16.92 3.34
N LEU A 58 11.85 17.04 2.19
CA LEU A 58 12.32 16.48 0.92
C LEU A 58 13.70 17.00 0.50
N VAL A 59 14.12 18.16 0.95
CA VAL A 59 15.46 18.72 0.71
C VAL A 59 16.57 17.80 1.22
N TYR A 60 16.32 17.06 2.29
CA TYR A 60 17.28 16.11 2.87
C TYR A 60 17.29 14.76 2.15
N ILE A 61 16.23 14.43 1.42
CA ILE A 61 16.08 13.13 0.75
C ILE A 61 16.49 13.20 -0.72
N ILE A 62 16.32 14.37 -1.36
CA ILE A 62 16.64 14.61 -2.77
C ILE A 62 17.81 15.62 -2.89
N PRO A 63 18.81 15.64 -2.01
CA PRO A 63 19.70 16.79 -1.95
C PRO A 63 20.61 16.94 -3.17
N GLU A 64 20.95 15.87 -3.89
CA GLU A 64 22.07 15.98 -4.84
C GLU A 64 22.02 15.03 -6.04
N ASN A 65 20.87 14.48 -6.37
CA ASN A 65 20.79 13.77 -7.65
C ASN A 65 20.72 14.77 -8.79
N ILE A 66 21.88 15.33 -9.13
CA ILE A 66 22.05 16.29 -10.26
C ILE A 66 21.36 15.74 -11.52
N THR A 67 21.38 14.44 -11.71
CA THR A 67 20.74 13.76 -12.85
C THR A 67 19.22 13.84 -12.74
N TYR A 68 18.66 13.63 -11.55
CA TYR A 68 17.22 13.73 -11.31
C TYR A 68 16.75 15.20 -11.40
N LYS A 69 17.46 16.14 -10.78
CA LYS A 69 17.17 17.57 -10.90
C LYS A 69 17.20 18.04 -12.36
N LYS A 70 18.21 17.62 -13.13
CA LYS A 70 18.29 17.91 -14.59
C LYS A 70 17.15 17.24 -15.36
N TYR A 71 16.75 16.02 -15.00
CA TYR A 71 15.62 15.35 -15.63
C TYR A 71 14.31 16.10 -15.38
N ILE A 72 14.01 16.46 -14.13
CA ILE A 72 12.79 17.20 -13.77
C ILE A 72 12.77 18.59 -14.41
N SER A 73 13.85 19.35 -14.35
CA SER A 73 13.95 20.67 -14.98
C SER A 73 13.67 20.61 -16.48
N ARG A 74 14.24 19.62 -17.19
CA ARG A 74 13.99 19.41 -18.62
C ARG A 74 12.56 19.00 -18.91
N GLN A 75 11.93 18.16 -18.06
CA GLN A 75 10.52 17.81 -18.20
C GLN A 75 9.60 19.01 -17.99
N GLN A 76 9.89 19.86 -17.02
CA GLN A 76 9.14 21.10 -16.78
C GLN A 76 9.26 22.07 -17.98
N ALA A 77 10.47 22.27 -18.47
CA ALA A 77 10.71 23.11 -19.64
C ALA A 77 9.98 22.58 -20.90
N LEU A 78 9.99 21.26 -21.11
CA LEU A 78 9.29 20.63 -22.21
C LEU A 78 7.76 20.76 -22.05
N ASN A 79 7.22 20.62 -20.85
CA ASN A 79 5.81 20.83 -20.55
C ASN A 79 5.38 22.29 -20.83
N GLN A 80 6.18 23.26 -20.40
CA GLN A 80 5.92 24.70 -20.64
C GLN A 80 5.91 25.00 -22.10
N TRP A 81 6.91 24.50 -22.85
CA TRP A 81 6.99 24.68 -24.31
C TRP A 81 5.76 24.09 -25.01
N VAL A 82 5.34 22.86 -24.69
CA VAL A 82 4.16 22.22 -25.29
C VAL A 82 2.89 23.02 -25.01
N ASN A 83 2.71 23.44 -23.75
CA ASN A 83 1.53 24.22 -23.37
C ASN A 83 1.50 25.56 -24.15
N LYS A 84 2.66 26.23 -24.31
CA LYS A 84 2.80 27.43 -25.13
C LYS A 84 2.40 27.15 -26.57
N GLN A 85 2.95 26.09 -27.19
CA GLN A 85 2.63 25.73 -28.60
C GLN A 85 1.15 25.36 -28.78
N CYS A 86 0.55 24.63 -27.80
CA CYS A 86 -0.87 24.31 -27.86
C CYS A 86 -1.79 25.53 -27.77
N ASN A 87 -1.36 26.57 -27.05
CA ASN A 87 -2.10 27.84 -26.94
C ASN A 87 -1.94 28.73 -28.18
N GLU A 88 -0.73 28.79 -28.71
CA GLU A 88 -0.42 29.59 -29.92
C GLU A 88 -1.01 28.96 -31.19
N PHE A 89 -1.05 27.62 -31.27
CA PHE A 89 -1.52 26.89 -32.45
C PHE A 89 -2.58 25.83 -32.10
N PRO A 90 -3.81 26.20 -31.75
CA PRO A 90 -4.84 25.26 -31.30
C PRO A 90 -5.14 24.13 -32.29
N ARG A 91 -5.12 24.40 -33.60
CA ARG A 91 -5.34 23.39 -34.64
C ARG A 91 -4.22 22.35 -34.74
N GLY A 92 -3.01 22.68 -34.27
CA GLY A 92 -1.83 21.80 -34.19
C GLY A 92 -1.66 21.12 -32.84
N ALA A 93 -2.50 21.41 -31.85
CA ALA A 93 -2.34 20.95 -30.48
C ALA A 93 -2.21 19.42 -30.34
N TRP A 94 -2.92 18.65 -31.17
CA TRP A 94 -2.79 17.20 -31.21
C TRP A 94 -1.38 16.75 -31.59
N PHE A 95 -0.77 17.37 -32.61
CA PHE A 95 0.58 17.07 -33.09
C PHE A 95 1.60 17.38 -31.97
N HIS A 96 1.52 18.57 -31.37
CA HIS A 96 2.42 18.98 -30.28
C HIS A 96 2.33 18.06 -29.09
N ARG A 97 1.13 17.65 -28.68
CA ARG A 97 0.94 16.67 -27.60
C ARG A 97 1.51 15.29 -27.96
N ARG A 98 1.42 14.87 -29.22
CA ARG A 98 1.98 13.59 -29.66
C ARG A 98 3.52 13.61 -29.67
N VAL A 99 4.11 14.68 -30.20
CA VAL A 99 5.56 14.91 -30.14
C VAL A 99 6.06 14.94 -28.69
N PHE A 100 5.34 15.65 -27.82
CA PHE A 100 5.64 15.64 -26.38
C PHE A 100 5.60 14.24 -25.78
N SER A 101 4.58 13.46 -26.05
CA SER A 101 4.46 12.10 -25.52
C SER A 101 5.64 11.20 -25.94
N ILE A 102 6.09 11.33 -27.20
CA ILE A 102 7.25 10.59 -27.70
C ILE A 102 8.54 11.11 -27.03
N GLY A 103 8.74 12.42 -27.03
CA GLY A 103 9.91 13.06 -26.42
C GLY A 103 10.03 12.76 -24.93
N SER A 104 8.92 12.77 -24.20
CA SER A 104 8.87 12.42 -22.78
C SER A 104 9.23 10.95 -22.53
N LYS A 105 8.75 10.02 -23.38
CA LYS A 105 9.12 8.60 -23.30
C LYS A 105 10.61 8.38 -23.57
N LEU A 106 11.16 9.02 -24.61
CA LEU A 106 12.58 8.91 -24.92
C LEU A 106 13.45 9.51 -23.81
N HIS A 107 13.05 10.65 -23.26
CA HIS A 107 13.75 11.29 -22.15
C HIS A 107 13.72 10.41 -20.88
N TRP A 108 12.58 9.77 -20.59
CA TRP A 108 12.45 8.79 -19.50
C TRP A 108 13.35 7.57 -19.73
N GLN A 109 13.40 7.04 -20.93
CA GLN A 109 14.29 5.92 -21.26
C GLN A 109 15.76 6.30 -21.12
N ALA A 110 16.16 7.48 -21.59
CA ALA A 110 17.52 8.00 -21.43
C ALA A 110 17.89 8.20 -19.95
N TYR A 111 16.97 8.74 -19.16
CA TYR A 111 17.14 8.86 -17.70
C TYR A 111 17.32 7.48 -17.06
N ARG A 112 16.44 6.52 -17.33
CA ARG A 112 16.54 5.14 -16.83
C ARG A 112 17.86 4.48 -17.23
N TRP A 113 18.28 4.64 -18.49
CA TRP A 113 19.55 4.10 -18.96
C TRP A 113 20.74 4.73 -18.22
N THR A 114 20.74 6.03 -18.03
CA THR A 114 21.78 6.76 -17.28
C THR A 114 21.82 6.29 -15.82
N MET A 115 20.67 6.11 -15.20
CA MET A 115 20.59 5.61 -13.81
C MET A 115 21.08 4.16 -13.71
N ASN A 116 20.64 3.30 -14.64
CA ASN A 116 21.10 1.90 -14.69
C ASN A 116 22.62 1.81 -14.91
N PHE A 117 23.19 2.67 -15.76
CA PHE A 117 24.63 2.73 -16.00
C PHE A 117 25.38 3.21 -14.74
N ARG A 118 24.89 4.27 -14.08
CA ARG A 118 25.49 4.80 -12.85
C ARG A 118 25.48 3.80 -11.69
N TYR A 119 24.40 3.03 -11.57
CA TYR A 119 24.22 2.07 -10.49
C TYR A 119 24.73 0.65 -10.83
N ARG A 120 25.15 0.41 -12.08
CA ARG A 120 25.58 -0.90 -12.58
C ARG A 120 26.72 -1.53 -11.76
N ASN A 121 27.64 -0.73 -11.24
CA ASN A 121 28.83 -1.18 -10.53
C ASN A 121 28.83 -0.83 -9.03
N ARG A 122 27.71 -0.32 -8.50
CA ARG A 122 27.60 -0.07 -7.08
C ARG A 122 27.07 -1.31 -6.38
N THR A 123 27.83 -1.84 -5.44
CA THR A 123 27.32 -2.55 -4.29
C THR A 123 26.57 -1.51 -3.47
N MET A 124 25.28 -1.36 -3.69
CA MET A 124 24.51 -0.35 -2.97
C MET A 124 23.97 -0.96 -1.70
N HIS A 125 24.54 -0.52 -0.59
CA HIS A 125 24.00 -0.76 0.74
C HIS A 125 22.77 0.13 1.05
N ASP A 126 22.44 1.05 0.15
CA ASP A 126 21.27 1.93 0.26
C ASP A 126 20.66 2.13 -1.13
N PRO A 127 19.61 1.35 -1.49
CA PRO A 127 18.95 1.46 -2.78
C PRO A 127 18.21 2.78 -2.95
N LEU A 128 17.98 3.51 -1.86
CA LEU A 128 17.19 4.74 -1.81
C LEU A 128 17.88 5.79 -0.93
N PRO A 129 17.69 7.08 -1.21
CA PRO A 129 18.40 8.17 -0.54
C PRO A 129 17.90 8.46 0.90
N PHE A 130 17.25 7.50 1.56
CA PHE A 130 16.65 7.70 2.87
C PHE A 130 17.63 7.48 4.02
N ARG A 131 18.67 6.65 3.84
CA ARG A 131 19.58 6.25 4.91
C ARG A 131 20.21 7.45 5.60
N SER A 132 20.89 8.33 4.85
CA SER A 132 21.56 9.50 5.42
C SER A 132 20.58 10.44 6.11
N ALA A 133 19.39 10.65 5.53
CA ALA A 133 18.37 11.52 6.09
C ALA A 133 17.82 10.97 7.42
N PHE A 134 17.48 9.68 7.47
CA PHE A 134 17.02 9.06 8.72
C PHE A 134 18.09 9.04 9.79
N VAL A 135 19.33 8.63 9.45
CA VAL A 135 20.42 8.55 10.42
C VAL A 135 20.70 9.93 11.01
N SER A 136 20.89 10.97 10.18
CA SER A 136 21.21 12.32 10.67
C SER A 136 20.11 12.93 11.56
N HIS A 137 18.83 12.64 11.28
CA HIS A 137 17.73 13.13 12.12
C HIS A 137 17.53 12.30 13.38
N ALA A 138 17.89 11.02 13.36
CA ALA A 138 17.79 10.12 14.49
C ALA A 138 18.94 10.22 15.49
N GLU A 139 20.12 10.69 15.09
CA GLU A 139 21.34 10.74 15.96
C GLU A 139 21.13 11.46 17.29
N LYS A 140 20.25 12.45 17.34
CA LYS A 140 19.87 13.19 18.55
C LYS A 140 18.91 12.44 19.49
N TYR A 141 18.41 11.27 19.06
CA TYR A 141 17.38 10.51 19.78
C TYR A 141 17.84 9.06 19.98
N GLN A 142 18.47 8.77 21.09
CA GLN A 142 18.79 7.39 21.43
C GLN A 142 17.51 6.65 21.85
N ALA A 143 17.30 5.44 21.33
CA ALA A 143 16.17 4.60 21.64
C ALA A 143 16.62 3.22 22.16
N ASP A 144 15.73 2.52 22.87
CA ASP A 144 15.97 1.16 23.37
C ASP A 144 15.68 0.08 22.30
N LEU A 145 14.97 0.47 21.22
CA LEU A 145 14.62 -0.39 20.10
C LEU A 145 14.43 0.44 18.84
N VAL A 146 14.89 -0.10 17.71
CA VAL A 146 14.60 0.47 16.38
C VAL A 146 13.64 -0.46 15.63
N GLN A 147 12.53 0.07 15.16
CA GLN A 147 11.60 -0.60 14.27
C GLN A 147 11.57 0.09 12.91
N VAL A 148 11.58 -0.68 11.84
CA VAL A 148 11.56 -0.15 10.47
C VAL A 148 10.41 -0.74 9.67
N HIS A 149 9.78 0.11 8.86
CA HIS A 149 8.71 -0.24 7.96
C HIS A 149 9.21 -0.19 6.52
N ASP A 150 9.16 -1.32 5.85
CA ASP A 150 9.65 -1.58 4.50
C ASP A 150 11.16 -1.36 4.28
N LEU A 151 11.61 -1.88 3.16
CA LEU A 151 13.02 -1.89 2.75
C LEU A 151 13.69 -0.50 2.71
N PRO A 152 13.03 0.59 2.27
CA PRO A 152 13.69 1.91 2.21
C PRO A 152 14.24 2.43 3.53
N ALA A 153 13.64 2.04 4.66
CA ALA A 153 14.10 2.44 5.99
C ALA A 153 15.09 1.43 6.61
N LEU A 154 15.21 0.22 6.05
CA LEU A 154 15.91 -0.91 6.67
C LEU A 154 17.41 -0.66 6.84
N ALA A 155 18.07 -0.05 5.86
CA ALA A 155 19.50 0.27 5.96
C ALA A 155 19.80 1.27 7.07
N ALA A 156 18.97 2.31 7.21
CA ALA A 156 19.10 3.31 8.27
C ALA A 156 18.84 2.69 9.65
N GLY A 157 17.75 1.93 9.79
CA GLY A 157 17.42 1.26 11.04
C GLY A 157 18.48 0.26 11.47
N SER A 158 19.06 -0.49 10.53
CA SER A 158 20.18 -1.41 10.80
C SER A 158 21.40 -0.68 11.32
N GLU A 159 21.76 0.47 10.73
CA GLU A 159 22.90 1.28 11.18
C GLU A 159 22.66 1.87 12.57
N LEU A 160 21.49 2.42 12.83
CA LEU A 160 21.13 2.99 14.14
C LEU A 160 21.10 1.92 15.24
N ALA A 161 20.48 0.76 14.97
CA ALA A 161 20.42 -0.34 15.91
C ALA A 161 21.84 -0.86 16.28
N GLU A 162 22.73 -0.94 15.29
CA GLU A 162 24.13 -1.35 15.50
C GLU A 162 24.90 -0.31 16.32
N ARG A 163 24.77 1.00 16.01
CA ARG A 163 25.42 2.08 16.74
C ARG A 163 24.97 2.17 18.21
N TRP A 164 23.68 1.99 18.45
CA TRP A 164 23.09 2.07 19.79
C TRP A 164 23.13 0.74 20.54
N LYS A 165 23.49 -0.35 19.85
CA LYS A 165 23.52 -1.73 20.38
C LYS A 165 22.14 -2.17 20.88
N VAL A 166 21.11 -1.87 20.12
CA VAL A 166 19.71 -2.17 20.44
C VAL A 166 19.09 -3.11 19.41
N PRO A 167 18.00 -3.83 19.73
CA PRO A 167 17.33 -4.69 18.77
C PRO A 167 16.77 -3.90 17.57
N LEU A 168 16.82 -4.54 16.39
CA LEU A 168 16.15 -4.12 15.18
C LEU A 168 14.93 -5.00 14.95
N VAL A 169 13.78 -4.38 14.70
CA VAL A 169 12.55 -5.02 14.22
C VAL A 169 12.29 -4.56 12.79
N TYR A 170 12.01 -5.50 11.88
CA TYR A 170 11.69 -5.21 10.48
C TYR A 170 10.26 -5.65 10.17
N ASP A 171 9.43 -4.73 9.69
CA ASP A 171 8.06 -4.97 9.26
C ASP A 171 7.95 -4.76 7.75
N ALA A 172 7.88 -5.86 6.99
CA ALA A 172 7.75 -5.88 5.54
C ALA A 172 6.27 -5.82 5.14
N HIS A 173 5.85 -4.70 4.56
CA HIS A 173 4.47 -4.49 4.10
C HIS A 173 4.22 -5.11 2.71
N GLU A 174 5.28 -5.41 1.96
CA GLU A 174 5.21 -5.99 0.62
C GLU A 174 6.52 -6.72 0.28
N LEU A 175 6.52 -7.47 -0.81
CA LEU A 175 7.74 -8.03 -1.38
C LEU A 175 8.44 -6.94 -2.20
N TYR A 176 9.06 -5.99 -1.50
CA TYR A 176 9.53 -4.71 -2.02
C TYR A 176 10.40 -4.80 -3.29
N PRO A 177 11.39 -5.72 -3.39
CA PRO A 177 12.21 -5.84 -4.60
C PRO A 177 11.43 -6.24 -5.85
N GLU A 178 10.23 -6.83 -5.71
CA GLU A 178 9.45 -7.36 -6.81
C GLU A 178 8.43 -6.37 -7.40
N GLN A 179 8.52 -5.11 -7.03
CA GLN A 179 7.63 -4.10 -7.60
C GLN A 179 7.76 -3.96 -9.12
N LYS A 180 6.63 -3.90 -9.83
CA LYS A 180 6.56 -3.75 -11.30
C LYS A 180 7.31 -2.52 -11.83
N SER A 181 7.32 -1.45 -11.06
CA SER A 181 7.98 -0.19 -11.43
C SER A 181 9.51 -0.32 -11.54
N PHE A 182 10.10 -1.34 -10.89
CA PHE A 182 11.55 -1.49 -10.80
C PHE A 182 12.14 -2.11 -12.07
N SER A 183 13.28 -1.54 -12.49
CA SER A 183 14.16 -2.17 -13.49
C SER A 183 14.85 -3.39 -12.88
N ALA A 184 15.41 -4.25 -13.72
CA ALA A 184 16.19 -5.41 -13.25
C ALA A 184 17.36 -5.01 -12.34
N VAL A 185 17.99 -3.85 -12.60
CA VAL A 185 19.07 -3.32 -11.75
C VAL A 185 18.53 -2.89 -10.38
N GLN A 186 17.41 -2.19 -10.33
CA GLN A 186 16.79 -1.79 -9.07
C GLN A 186 16.34 -3.01 -8.25
N ARG A 187 15.71 -4.01 -8.89
CA ARG A 187 15.33 -5.26 -8.22
C ARG A 187 16.53 -5.94 -7.59
N ARG A 188 17.64 -6.08 -8.34
CA ARG A 188 18.87 -6.68 -7.84
C ARG A 188 19.41 -5.91 -6.63
N ILE A 189 19.53 -4.58 -6.74
CA ILE A 189 20.04 -3.72 -5.67
C ILE A 189 19.15 -3.83 -4.41
N CYS A 190 17.83 -3.76 -4.59
CA CYS A 190 16.89 -3.91 -3.48
C CYS A 190 16.98 -5.30 -2.84
N SER A 191 17.07 -6.37 -3.65
CA SER A 191 17.21 -7.74 -3.13
C SER A 191 18.52 -7.95 -2.37
N GLU A 192 19.64 -7.41 -2.88
CA GLU A 192 20.95 -7.46 -2.21
C GLU A 192 20.94 -6.70 -0.89
N ALA A 193 20.32 -5.50 -0.86
CA ALA A 193 20.20 -4.70 0.35
C ALA A 193 19.30 -5.40 1.39
N GLU A 194 18.15 -5.92 0.98
CA GLU A 194 17.26 -6.64 1.89
C GLU A 194 17.93 -7.90 2.45
N ALA A 195 18.60 -8.69 1.60
CA ALA A 195 19.34 -9.88 2.01
C ALA A 195 20.46 -9.59 3.05
N LEU A 196 21.08 -8.41 2.94
CA LEU A 196 22.13 -7.98 3.87
C LEU A 196 21.55 -7.57 5.23
N TYR A 197 20.53 -6.74 5.23
CA TYR A 197 20.06 -6.08 6.45
C TYR A 197 19.00 -6.89 7.19
N ILE A 198 18.17 -7.68 6.52
CA ILE A 198 17.14 -8.50 7.18
C ILE A 198 17.73 -9.49 8.19
N LYS A 199 18.94 -10.01 7.95
CA LYS A 199 19.64 -10.93 8.84
C LYS A 199 20.09 -10.26 10.17
N LYS A 200 20.12 -8.93 10.22
CA LYS A 200 20.42 -8.16 11.43
C LYS A 200 19.18 -7.90 12.28
N ALA A 201 17.99 -8.11 11.72
CA ALA A 201 16.76 -7.95 12.46
C ALA A 201 16.57 -9.08 13.50
N ARG A 202 16.28 -8.69 14.72
CA ARG A 202 15.93 -9.63 15.81
C ARG A 202 14.56 -10.26 15.60
N LEU A 203 13.65 -9.50 14.94
CA LEU A 203 12.30 -9.91 14.64
C LEU A 203 11.91 -9.38 13.27
N VAL A 204 11.26 -10.21 12.46
CA VAL A 204 10.74 -9.84 11.16
C VAL A 204 9.25 -10.15 11.10
N PHE A 205 8.46 -9.16 10.73
CA PHE A 205 7.06 -9.32 10.36
C PHE A 205 6.91 -9.27 8.84
N ALA A 206 5.92 -9.99 8.33
CA ALA A 206 5.49 -9.92 6.93
C ALA A 206 3.98 -9.75 6.86
N VAL A 207 3.50 -9.04 5.85
CA VAL A 207 2.08 -8.69 5.72
C VAL A 207 1.16 -9.89 5.51
N ASN A 208 1.68 -11.03 5.04
CA ASN A 208 0.94 -12.26 4.85
C ASN A 208 1.86 -13.49 4.77
N GLU A 209 1.25 -14.67 4.76
CA GLU A 209 1.95 -15.95 4.76
C GLU A 209 2.83 -16.16 3.53
N SER A 210 2.28 -15.90 2.33
CA SER A 210 3.02 -16.14 1.07
C SER A 210 4.25 -15.26 0.95
N ILE A 211 4.17 -14.00 1.36
CA ILE A 211 5.33 -13.09 1.41
C ILE A 211 6.33 -13.56 2.46
N GLY A 212 5.87 -13.97 3.65
CA GLY A 212 6.74 -14.51 4.70
C GLY A 212 7.49 -15.78 4.24
N GLU A 213 6.82 -16.70 3.56
CA GLU A 213 7.41 -17.91 3.00
C GLU A 213 8.45 -17.60 1.90
N GLU A 214 8.12 -16.67 1.00
CA GLU A 214 9.05 -16.23 -0.05
C GLU A 214 10.29 -15.55 0.54
N MET A 215 10.14 -14.69 1.54
CA MET A 215 11.25 -14.04 2.24
C MET A 215 12.13 -15.05 2.97
N ALA A 216 11.54 -16.01 3.68
CA ALA A 216 12.27 -17.07 4.39
C ALA A 216 13.14 -17.86 3.42
N LYS A 217 12.58 -18.28 2.28
CA LYS A 217 13.29 -19.00 1.22
C LYS A 217 14.37 -18.14 0.59
N ARG A 218 14.05 -16.91 0.20
CA ARG A 218 14.93 -16.00 -0.55
C ARG A 218 16.16 -15.59 0.26
N TYR A 219 15.99 -15.30 1.54
CA TYR A 219 17.03 -14.75 2.41
C TYR A 219 17.63 -15.77 3.37
N SER A 220 17.14 -17.02 3.36
CA SER A 220 17.58 -18.09 4.28
C SER A 220 17.48 -17.66 5.74
N ILE A 221 16.33 -17.14 6.13
CA ILE A 221 15.97 -16.73 7.49
C ILE A 221 14.81 -17.59 8.01
N SER A 222 14.58 -17.56 9.32
CA SER A 222 13.33 -18.10 9.87
C SER A 222 12.14 -17.40 9.25
N LYS A 223 11.02 -18.13 9.06
CA LYS A 223 9.81 -17.54 8.49
C LYS A 223 9.38 -16.32 9.32
N PRO A 224 9.22 -15.14 8.68
CA PRO A 224 8.66 -13.96 9.32
C PRO A 224 7.31 -14.24 9.95
N ILE A 225 7.02 -13.55 11.05
CA ILE A 225 5.71 -13.64 11.69
C ILE A 225 4.69 -12.88 10.83
N THR A 226 3.61 -13.55 10.50
CA THR A 226 2.53 -12.91 9.75
C THR A 226 1.80 -11.91 10.62
N LEU A 227 1.75 -10.67 10.15
CA LEU A 227 0.98 -9.58 10.73
C LEU A 227 0.15 -8.94 9.62
N LEU A 228 -1.16 -9.16 9.63
CA LEU A 228 -2.05 -8.74 8.55
C LEU A 228 -2.28 -7.21 8.60
N ASN A 229 -2.49 -6.60 7.44
CA ASN A 229 -2.90 -5.19 7.36
C ASN A 229 -4.42 -5.03 7.65
N ALA A 230 -4.85 -5.65 8.73
CA ALA A 230 -6.22 -5.64 9.21
C ALA A 230 -6.61 -4.27 9.78
N ILE A 231 -7.90 -4.03 9.93
CA ILE A 231 -8.45 -2.82 10.54
C ILE A 231 -9.52 -3.19 11.56
N ASP A 232 -9.69 -2.34 12.56
CA ASP A 232 -10.88 -2.36 13.38
C ASP A 232 -11.96 -1.45 12.75
N PRO A 233 -13.23 -1.84 12.80
CA PRO A 233 -14.30 -0.94 12.37
C PRO A 233 -14.37 0.28 13.30
N PRO A 234 -14.63 1.50 12.75
CA PRO A 234 -14.93 2.66 13.56
C PRO A 234 -16.12 2.41 14.49
N VAL A 235 -16.13 3.09 15.63
CA VAL A 235 -17.21 2.93 16.64
C VAL A 235 -18.60 3.26 16.05
N GLU A 236 -18.65 4.20 15.13
CA GLU A 236 -19.88 4.66 14.46
C GLU A 236 -20.36 3.70 13.35
N PHE A 237 -19.59 2.69 13.02
CA PHE A 237 -19.97 1.71 12.00
C PHE A 237 -20.76 0.54 12.62
N ASP A 238 -22.03 0.45 12.30
CA ASP A 238 -22.86 -0.71 12.63
C ASP A 238 -23.07 -1.60 11.40
N PRO A 239 -22.47 -2.78 11.36
CA PRO A 239 -22.61 -3.72 10.24
C PRO A 239 -24.00 -4.36 10.14
N ALA A 240 -24.89 -4.19 11.11
CA ALA A 240 -26.28 -4.65 11.04
C ALA A 240 -27.19 -3.68 10.28
N ILE A 241 -26.74 -2.43 10.13
CA ILE A 241 -27.45 -1.40 9.37
C ILE A 241 -27.18 -1.59 7.86
N ARG A 242 -28.23 -1.51 7.07
CA ARG A 242 -28.08 -1.41 5.61
C ARG A 242 -27.85 0.06 5.22
N TYR A 243 -26.66 0.35 4.73
CA TYR A 243 -26.31 1.65 4.17
C TYR A 243 -26.68 1.68 2.67
N ASP A 244 -26.99 2.87 2.15
CA ASP A 244 -27.37 3.03 0.74
C ASP A 244 -26.80 4.31 0.08
N PHE A 245 -25.67 4.78 0.56
CA PHE A 245 -25.05 6.04 0.13
C PHE A 245 -24.78 6.14 -1.38
N PHE A 246 -24.50 5.03 -2.05
CA PHE A 246 -24.24 5.08 -3.50
C PHE A 246 -25.51 5.37 -4.29
N ARG A 247 -26.67 4.80 -3.89
CA ARG A 247 -27.92 5.09 -4.59
C ARG A 247 -28.37 6.51 -4.33
N GLU A 248 -28.27 6.97 -3.10
CA GLU A 248 -28.62 8.34 -2.71
C GLU A 248 -27.75 9.38 -3.42
N LYS A 249 -26.41 9.22 -3.39
CA LYS A 249 -25.47 10.20 -3.94
C LYS A 249 -25.36 10.18 -5.45
N LEU A 250 -25.57 9.04 -6.10
CA LEU A 250 -25.32 8.85 -7.53
C LEU A 250 -26.60 8.65 -8.35
N GLY A 251 -27.78 8.65 -7.72
CA GLY A 251 -29.06 8.43 -8.39
C GLY A 251 -29.18 7.04 -9.02
N ILE A 252 -28.55 6.02 -8.40
CA ILE A 252 -28.60 4.65 -8.91
C ILE A 252 -29.97 4.05 -8.55
N PRO A 253 -30.74 3.50 -9.52
CA PRO A 253 -32.04 2.88 -9.26
C PRO A 253 -31.95 1.73 -8.25
N ALA A 254 -33.01 1.56 -7.44
CA ALA A 254 -33.04 0.60 -6.33
C ALA A 254 -32.87 -0.86 -6.76
N GLU A 255 -33.35 -1.21 -7.96
CA GLU A 255 -33.22 -2.54 -8.54
C GLU A 255 -31.81 -2.90 -9.01
N LYS A 256 -30.91 -1.90 -9.15
CA LYS A 256 -29.53 -2.15 -9.60
C LYS A 256 -28.69 -2.83 -8.53
N LYS A 257 -27.79 -3.71 -8.97
CA LYS A 257 -26.77 -4.38 -8.15
C LYS A 257 -25.45 -3.67 -8.27
N ILE A 258 -24.86 -3.29 -7.15
CA ILE A 258 -23.65 -2.47 -7.11
C ILE A 258 -22.41 -3.34 -6.93
N LEU A 259 -21.55 -3.35 -7.95
CA LEU A 259 -20.19 -3.82 -7.89
C LEU A 259 -19.28 -2.64 -7.51
N LEU A 260 -18.53 -2.74 -6.42
CA LEU A 260 -17.69 -1.66 -5.91
C LEU A 260 -16.21 -1.92 -6.15
N PHE A 261 -15.54 -1.01 -6.84
CA PHE A 261 -14.09 -0.84 -6.73
C PHE A 261 -13.78 0.36 -5.84
N GLN A 262 -12.93 0.19 -4.80
CA GLN A 262 -12.46 1.31 -3.97
C GLN A 262 -10.95 1.40 -3.90
N GLY A 263 -10.42 2.64 -3.78
CA GLY A 263 -9.00 2.94 -3.55
C GLY A 263 -8.34 3.71 -4.68
N GLY A 264 -7.01 3.77 -4.68
CA GLY A 264 -6.24 4.57 -5.63
C GLY A 264 -6.46 4.16 -7.09
N PHE A 265 -6.70 5.13 -7.95
CA PHE A 265 -6.76 4.95 -9.40
C PHE A 265 -5.35 5.04 -9.97
N ALA A 266 -4.76 3.90 -10.28
CA ALA A 266 -3.40 3.80 -10.81
C ALA A 266 -3.33 2.83 -12.00
N PRO A 267 -2.38 3.01 -12.92
CA PRO A 267 -2.02 2.00 -13.90
C PRO A 267 -1.69 0.66 -13.19
N HIS A 268 -1.77 -0.44 -13.92
CA HIS A 268 -1.44 -1.78 -13.42
C HIS A 268 -2.38 -2.37 -12.35
N ARG A 269 -3.51 -1.72 -12.06
CA ARG A 269 -4.57 -2.27 -11.18
C ARG A 269 -5.73 -2.90 -11.95
N ASN A 270 -5.55 -3.16 -13.23
CA ASN A 270 -6.53 -3.77 -14.15
C ASN A 270 -7.84 -2.94 -14.35
N LEU A 271 -7.82 -1.65 -14.00
CA LEU A 271 -9.02 -0.80 -14.01
C LEU A 271 -9.54 -0.50 -15.41
N GLU A 272 -8.63 -0.43 -16.38
CA GLU A 272 -9.03 -0.27 -17.79
C GLU A 272 -9.79 -1.49 -18.32
N ALA A 273 -9.33 -2.69 -17.95
CA ALA A 273 -10.00 -3.92 -18.32
C ALA A 273 -11.33 -4.06 -17.57
N LEU A 274 -11.40 -3.64 -16.30
CA LEU A 274 -12.64 -3.62 -15.52
C LEU A 274 -13.71 -2.73 -16.16
N ILE A 275 -13.35 -1.50 -16.58
CA ILE A 275 -14.28 -0.62 -17.31
C ILE A 275 -14.73 -1.26 -18.62
N LYS A 276 -13.80 -1.86 -19.38
CA LYS A 276 -14.14 -2.56 -20.63
C LYS A 276 -15.01 -3.78 -20.37
N ALA A 277 -14.78 -4.49 -19.27
CA ALA A 277 -15.59 -5.68 -18.89
C ALA A 277 -17.08 -5.35 -18.79
N MET A 278 -17.44 -4.15 -18.34
CA MET A 278 -18.85 -3.73 -18.24
C MET A 278 -19.59 -3.67 -19.58
N THR A 279 -18.87 -3.70 -20.72
CA THR A 279 -19.51 -3.87 -22.04
C THR A 279 -19.87 -5.31 -22.35
N TYR A 280 -19.28 -6.29 -21.64
CA TYR A 280 -19.50 -7.72 -21.84
C TYR A 280 -20.36 -8.36 -20.75
N VAL A 281 -20.53 -7.68 -19.61
CA VAL A 281 -21.38 -8.18 -18.51
C VAL A 281 -22.81 -8.35 -18.99
N SER A 282 -23.31 -9.58 -18.91
CA SER A 282 -24.63 -9.97 -19.39
C SER A 282 -25.78 -9.57 -18.46
N HIS A 283 -25.51 -9.38 -17.17
CA HIS A 283 -26.47 -8.88 -16.20
C HIS A 283 -26.77 -7.40 -16.39
N PRO A 284 -27.96 -7.00 -16.87
CA PRO A 284 -28.30 -5.59 -17.17
C PRO A 284 -28.39 -4.74 -15.90
N ASP A 285 -28.67 -5.37 -14.76
CA ASP A 285 -28.87 -4.68 -13.48
C ASP A 285 -27.56 -4.44 -12.71
N VAL A 286 -26.44 -5.03 -13.13
CA VAL A 286 -25.16 -4.80 -12.50
C VAL A 286 -24.56 -3.47 -12.95
N VAL A 287 -24.25 -2.60 -12.00
CA VAL A 287 -23.53 -1.34 -12.21
C VAL A 287 -22.21 -1.34 -11.43
N LEU A 288 -21.19 -0.70 -11.98
CA LEU A 288 -19.90 -0.53 -11.36
C LEU A 288 -19.78 0.86 -10.72
N VAL A 289 -19.55 0.91 -9.41
CA VAL A 289 -19.14 2.12 -8.71
C VAL A 289 -17.63 2.11 -8.52
N MET A 290 -16.97 3.15 -8.97
CA MET A 290 -15.54 3.38 -8.80
C MET A 290 -15.34 4.52 -7.80
N MET A 291 -15.03 4.17 -6.55
CA MET A 291 -14.78 5.13 -5.47
C MET A 291 -13.28 5.25 -5.20
N GLY A 292 -12.71 6.47 -5.32
CA GLY A 292 -11.30 6.60 -5.06
C GLY A 292 -10.66 7.90 -5.53
N PHE A 293 -9.33 7.87 -5.61
CA PHE A 293 -8.49 9.02 -5.92
C PHE A 293 -7.33 8.64 -6.85
N GLY A 294 -6.66 9.65 -7.41
CA GLY A 294 -5.47 9.51 -8.24
C GLY A 294 -5.65 10.06 -9.66
N ASN A 295 -4.55 10.53 -10.23
CA ASN A 295 -4.53 11.20 -11.54
C ASN A 295 -5.02 10.31 -12.70
N PHE A 296 -4.99 9.00 -12.51
CA PHE A 296 -5.49 8.05 -13.51
C PHE A 296 -7.04 8.05 -13.61
N GLY A 297 -7.73 8.61 -12.62
CA GLY A 297 -9.20 8.68 -12.58
C GLY A 297 -9.81 9.39 -13.78
N GLU A 298 -9.23 10.52 -14.21
CA GLU A 298 -9.73 11.26 -15.39
C GLU A 298 -9.60 10.45 -16.69
N PHE A 299 -8.52 9.68 -16.82
CA PHE A 299 -8.36 8.78 -17.97
C PHE A 299 -9.45 7.67 -17.96
N LEU A 300 -9.73 7.09 -16.79
CA LEU A 300 -10.76 6.08 -16.60
C LEU A 300 -12.17 6.63 -16.91
N LYS A 301 -12.49 7.84 -16.45
CA LYS A 301 -13.76 8.52 -16.77
C LYS A 301 -13.91 8.74 -18.29
N LYS A 302 -12.86 9.24 -18.94
CA LYS A 302 -12.86 9.42 -20.43
C LYS A 302 -13.10 8.10 -21.15
N LYS A 303 -12.54 7.00 -20.65
CA LYS A 303 -12.77 5.66 -21.19
C LYS A 303 -14.23 5.21 -21.02
N ALA A 304 -14.83 5.44 -19.85
CA ALA A 304 -16.25 5.15 -19.60
C ALA A 304 -17.19 5.97 -20.51
N ILE A 305 -16.89 7.26 -20.72
CA ILE A 305 -17.62 8.13 -21.67
C ILE A 305 -17.53 7.55 -23.09
N LYS A 306 -16.31 7.22 -23.56
CA LYS A 306 -16.09 6.67 -24.91
C LYS A 306 -16.89 5.39 -25.16
N LEU A 307 -17.07 4.58 -24.11
CA LEU A 307 -17.85 3.34 -24.17
C LEU A 307 -19.37 3.57 -23.93
N ARG A 308 -19.81 4.80 -23.69
CA ARG A 308 -21.19 5.20 -23.39
C ARG A 308 -21.76 4.49 -22.12
N LEU A 309 -20.89 4.30 -21.12
CA LEU A 309 -21.24 3.61 -19.86
C LEU A 309 -21.36 4.57 -18.68
N LEU A 310 -20.78 5.78 -18.76
CA LEU A 310 -20.81 6.73 -17.65
C LEU A 310 -22.25 7.19 -17.38
N GLY A 311 -22.65 7.16 -16.10
CA GLY A 311 -23.97 7.53 -15.63
C GLY A 311 -25.09 6.51 -15.93
N SER A 312 -24.75 5.35 -16.53
CA SER A 312 -25.71 4.27 -16.79
C SER A 312 -25.28 2.92 -16.23
N ARG A 313 -24.05 2.52 -16.50
CA ARG A 313 -23.44 1.27 -16.04
C ARG A 313 -22.21 1.48 -15.17
N ILE A 314 -21.59 2.67 -15.22
CA ILE A 314 -20.39 3.02 -14.45
C ILE A 314 -20.58 4.39 -13.81
N TYR A 315 -20.30 4.46 -12.52
CA TYR A 315 -20.39 5.66 -11.71
C TYR A 315 -19.06 5.92 -11.02
N PHE A 316 -18.69 7.19 -10.80
CA PHE A 316 -17.48 7.58 -10.09
C PHE A 316 -17.83 8.40 -8.87
N LEU A 317 -17.20 8.09 -7.75
CA LEU A 317 -17.25 8.85 -6.50
C LEU A 317 -15.83 9.19 -6.05
N PRO A 318 -15.54 10.40 -5.58
CA PRO A 318 -14.28 10.70 -4.92
C PRO A 318 -14.04 9.78 -3.71
N ALA A 319 -12.79 9.69 -3.26
CA ALA A 319 -12.48 9.01 -2.00
C ALA A 319 -13.21 9.70 -0.85
N VAL A 320 -13.66 8.89 0.08
CA VAL A 320 -14.29 9.35 1.34
C VAL A 320 -13.31 9.29 2.49
N SER A 321 -13.63 9.92 3.61
CA SER A 321 -12.85 9.86 4.84
C SER A 321 -12.76 8.41 5.37
N GLN A 322 -11.73 8.11 6.16
CA GLN A 322 -11.57 6.78 6.76
C GLN A 322 -12.76 6.40 7.65
N GLY A 323 -13.35 7.36 8.37
CA GLY A 323 -14.54 7.13 9.21
C GLY A 323 -15.78 6.72 8.42
N GLU A 324 -15.92 7.21 7.17
CA GLU A 324 -17.08 6.91 6.31
C GLU A 324 -16.85 5.70 5.39
N LEU A 325 -15.60 5.21 5.30
CA LEU A 325 -15.19 4.21 4.30
C LEU A 325 -16.01 2.92 4.39
N LEU A 326 -16.19 2.38 5.61
CA LEU A 326 -16.91 1.11 5.80
C LEU A 326 -18.40 1.23 5.51
N GLN A 327 -19.01 2.36 5.86
CA GLN A 327 -20.42 2.65 5.55
C GLN A 327 -20.66 2.70 4.03
N HIS A 328 -19.76 3.36 3.30
CA HIS A 328 -19.81 3.37 1.84
C HIS A 328 -19.56 1.97 1.25
N SER A 329 -18.58 1.23 1.77
CA SER A 329 -18.33 -0.15 1.33
C SER A 329 -19.55 -1.05 1.57
N ALA A 330 -20.19 -0.94 2.74
CA ALA A 330 -21.39 -1.69 3.09
C ALA A 330 -22.62 -1.33 2.23
N SER A 331 -22.60 -0.18 1.54
CA SER A 331 -23.65 0.25 0.60
C SER A 331 -23.62 -0.49 -0.75
N ALA A 332 -22.61 -1.36 -0.99
CA ALA A 332 -22.52 -2.16 -2.20
C ALA A 332 -23.02 -3.60 -2.01
N ASP A 333 -23.20 -4.31 -3.12
CA ASP A 333 -23.58 -5.72 -3.09
C ASP A 333 -22.35 -6.64 -3.13
N ILE A 334 -21.32 -6.32 -3.94
CA ILE A 334 -20.05 -7.05 -4.05
C ILE A 334 -18.90 -6.07 -4.22
N GLY A 335 -17.80 -6.25 -3.48
CA GLY A 335 -16.54 -5.55 -3.69
C GLY A 335 -15.62 -6.30 -4.66
N ILE A 336 -14.93 -5.60 -5.58
CA ILE A 336 -14.03 -6.25 -6.54
C ILE A 336 -12.57 -5.93 -6.32
N ILE A 337 -11.70 -6.96 -6.38
CA ILE A 337 -10.24 -6.89 -6.33
C ILE A 337 -9.68 -7.50 -7.62
N PRO A 338 -9.59 -6.73 -8.72
CA PRO A 338 -9.24 -7.26 -10.04
C PRO A 338 -7.74 -7.21 -10.33
N TYR A 339 -6.86 -7.16 -9.31
CA TYR A 339 -5.44 -6.95 -9.48
C TYR A 339 -4.77 -8.02 -10.33
N PRO A 340 -4.02 -7.67 -11.39
CA PRO A 340 -3.43 -8.64 -12.30
C PRO A 340 -2.14 -9.23 -11.71
N HIS A 341 -1.79 -10.43 -12.13
CA HIS A 341 -0.53 -11.10 -11.75
C HIS A 341 0.64 -10.62 -12.63
N ILE A 342 1.05 -9.37 -12.46
CA ILE A 342 2.10 -8.76 -13.30
C ILE A 342 3.49 -8.84 -12.72
N ASP A 343 3.62 -9.12 -11.45
CA ASP A 343 4.84 -9.36 -10.70
C ASP A 343 4.53 -10.21 -9.47
N LEU A 344 5.57 -10.64 -8.76
CA LEU A 344 5.41 -11.53 -7.62
C LEU A 344 4.79 -10.80 -6.42
N ASN A 345 5.07 -9.51 -6.25
CA ASN A 345 4.45 -8.69 -5.21
C ASN A 345 2.93 -8.60 -5.40
N SER A 346 2.46 -8.32 -6.63
CA SER A 346 1.03 -8.30 -6.95
C SER A 346 0.37 -9.68 -6.81
N TYR A 347 1.10 -10.76 -7.13
CA TYR A 347 0.60 -12.13 -7.03
C TYR A 347 0.35 -12.57 -5.59
N TYR A 348 1.20 -12.14 -4.64
CA TYR A 348 1.06 -12.47 -3.22
C TYR A 348 0.36 -11.39 -2.40
N CYS A 349 -0.09 -10.28 -3.00
CA CYS A 349 -0.62 -9.16 -2.24
C CYS A 349 -1.92 -9.46 -1.49
N THR A 350 -2.04 -8.84 -0.31
CA THR A 350 -3.28 -8.67 0.46
C THR A 350 -3.59 -7.18 0.54
N PRO A 351 -4.28 -6.60 -0.45
CA PRO A 351 -4.52 -5.16 -0.49
C PRO A 351 -5.46 -4.70 0.63
N ASN A 352 -5.27 -3.49 1.14
CA ASN A 352 -6.04 -2.91 2.26
C ASN A 352 -7.55 -3.09 2.10
N LYS A 353 -8.09 -2.91 0.88
CA LYS A 353 -9.51 -3.09 0.59
C LYS A 353 -10.04 -4.50 0.86
N LEU A 354 -9.20 -5.52 0.90
CA LEU A 354 -9.62 -6.87 1.30
C LEU A 354 -10.18 -6.85 2.72
N PHE A 355 -9.42 -6.28 3.65
CA PHE A 355 -9.83 -6.17 5.06
C PHE A 355 -10.94 -5.15 5.27
N GLU A 356 -10.96 -4.08 4.49
CA GLU A 356 -12.03 -3.08 4.48
C GLU A 356 -13.37 -3.72 4.05
N PHE A 357 -13.39 -4.52 3.00
CA PHE A 357 -14.58 -5.26 2.57
C PHE A 357 -15.03 -6.29 3.61
N ILE A 358 -14.09 -7.01 4.21
CA ILE A 358 -14.39 -7.98 5.29
C ILE A 358 -15.03 -7.25 6.48
N GLN A 359 -14.45 -6.14 6.95
CA GLN A 359 -15.01 -5.39 8.08
C GLN A 359 -16.35 -4.73 7.75
N ALA A 360 -16.55 -4.33 6.51
CA ALA A 360 -17.83 -3.81 6.02
C ALA A 360 -18.91 -4.89 5.83
N GLY A 361 -18.59 -6.17 5.99
CA GLY A 361 -19.53 -7.27 5.69
C GLY A 361 -19.84 -7.43 4.20
N LEU A 362 -18.97 -6.91 3.32
CA LEU A 362 -19.20 -6.89 1.87
C LEU A 362 -18.61 -8.15 1.22
N PRO A 363 -19.42 -8.98 0.51
CA PRO A 363 -18.92 -10.08 -0.30
C PRO A 363 -17.86 -9.65 -1.31
N ILE A 364 -16.91 -10.51 -1.63
CA ILE A 364 -15.73 -10.16 -2.40
C ILE A 364 -15.65 -10.97 -3.68
N LEU A 365 -15.46 -10.28 -4.80
CA LEU A 365 -15.06 -10.86 -6.07
C LEU A 365 -13.57 -10.54 -6.28
N ALA A 366 -12.71 -11.57 -6.32
CA ALA A 366 -11.26 -11.39 -6.38
C ALA A 366 -10.62 -12.11 -7.57
N ASN A 367 -9.46 -11.60 -8.01
CA ASN A 367 -8.61 -12.38 -8.93
C ASN A 367 -8.05 -13.62 -8.22
N ASP A 368 -7.83 -14.68 -8.98
CA ASP A 368 -7.34 -15.97 -8.50
C ASP A 368 -5.84 -15.89 -8.14
N SER A 369 -5.54 -15.57 -6.88
CA SER A 369 -4.18 -15.53 -6.33
C SER A 369 -4.11 -16.23 -4.97
N PRO A 370 -2.93 -16.68 -4.52
CA PRO A 370 -2.80 -17.49 -3.30
C PRO A 370 -3.47 -16.84 -2.08
N GLU A 371 -3.12 -15.60 -1.78
CA GLU A 371 -3.64 -14.92 -0.61
C GLU A 371 -5.11 -14.52 -0.74
N LEU A 372 -5.52 -14.01 -1.92
CA LEU A 372 -6.95 -13.71 -2.14
C LEU A 372 -7.81 -14.98 -2.04
N ASN A 373 -7.33 -16.12 -2.53
CA ASN A 373 -8.02 -17.40 -2.37
C ASN A 373 -8.09 -17.84 -0.91
N ARG A 374 -7.01 -17.67 -0.16
CA ARG A 374 -6.97 -17.98 1.29
C ARG A 374 -8.05 -17.22 2.06
N PHE A 375 -8.22 -15.92 1.77
CA PHE A 375 -9.22 -15.09 2.46
C PHE A 375 -10.62 -15.25 1.86
N VAL A 376 -10.76 -15.20 0.54
CA VAL A 376 -12.06 -15.12 -0.13
C VAL A 376 -12.67 -16.51 -0.30
N LYS A 377 -11.95 -17.42 -1.00
CA LYS A 377 -12.48 -18.73 -1.36
C LYS A 377 -12.53 -19.68 -0.15
N SER A 378 -11.44 -19.81 0.60
CA SER A 378 -11.37 -20.78 1.70
C SER A 378 -12.25 -20.41 2.89
N ASN A 379 -12.57 -19.12 3.07
CA ASN A 379 -13.49 -18.68 4.12
C ASN A 379 -14.95 -18.54 3.64
N GLY A 380 -15.20 -18.70 2.34
CA GLY A 380 -16.54 -18.48 1.78
C GLY A 380 -16.99 -17.02 1.87
N PHE A 381 -16.08 -16.07 1.66
CA PHE A 381 -16.39 -14.63 1.69
C PHE A 381 -16.81 -14.09 0.33
N GLY A 382 -16.80 -14.93 -0.71
CA GLY A 382 -17.13 -14.51 -2.05
C GLY A 382 -16.62 -15.48 -3.11
N TYR A 383 -16.31 -14.95 -4.27
CA TYR A 383 -15.90 -15.70 -5.44
C TYR A 383 -14.52 -15.26 -5.95
N SER A 384 -13.67 -16.21 -6.29
CA SER A 384 -12.37 -15.96 -6.91
C SER A 384 -12.34 -16.58 -8.30
N ALA A 385 -11.85 -15.83 -9.27
CA ALA A 385 -11.71 -16.30 -10.65
C ALA A 385 -10.58 -15.56 -11.36
N LYS A 386 -10.05 -16.17 -12.41
CA LYS A 386 -9.02 -15.57 -13.25
C LYS A 386 -9.53 -14.32 -13.94
N MET A 387 -8.78 -13.22 -13.88
CA MET A 387 -9.13 -11.89 -14.39
C MET A 387 -8.05 -11.31 -15.32
N ASP A 388 -7.55 -12.10 -16.26
CA ASP A 388 -6.47 -11.68 -17.16
C ASP A 388 -6.94 -10.73 -18.27
N SER A 389 -8.20 -10.79 -18.63
CA SER A 389 -8.80 -9.98 -19.68
C SER A 389 -10.12 -9.35 -19.26
N ALA A 390 -10.59 -8.36 -20.02
CA ALA A 390 -11.91 -7.78 -19.81
C ALA A 390 -13.04 -8.81 -19.94
N LEU A 391 -12.89 -9.81 -20.78
CA LEU A 391 -13.88 -10.88 -20.93
C LEU A 391 -13.88 -11.82 -19.72
N ASP A 392 -12.70 -12.15 -19.17
CA ASP A 392 -12.60 -12.98 -17.96
C ASP A 392 -13.22 -12.26 -16.76
N ILE A 393 -12.94 -10.94 -16.61
CA ILE A 393 -13.58 -10.12 -15.58
C ILE A 393 -15.09 -10.11 -15.73
N ALA A 394 -15.62 -9.95 -16.95
CA ALA A 394 -17.06 -9.95 -17.18
C ALA A 394 -17.69 -11.30 -16.81
N LYS A 395 -17.09 -12.41 -17.21
CA LYS A 395 -17.54 -13.76 -16.83
C LYS A 395 -17.53 -13.97 -15.32
N ALA A 396 -16.49 -13.46 -14.64
CA ALA A 396 -16.39 -13.53 -13.18
C ALA A 396 -17.49 -12.72 -12.49
N ILE A 397 -17.81 -11.52 -12.99
CA ILE A 397 -18.91 -10.68 -12.52
C ILE A 397 -20.25 -11.41 -12.73
N ASP A 398 -20.52 -11.88 -13.93
CA ASP A 398 -21.77 -12.60 -14.24
C ASP A 398 -21.95 -13.84 -13.36
N MET A 399 -20.86 -14.60 -13.14
CA MET A 399 -20.91 -15.78 -12.28
C MET A 399 -21.18 -15.39 -10.81
N ALA A 400 -20.50 -14.39 -10.27
CA ALA A 400 -20.67 -13.95 -8.88
C ALA A 400 -22.11 -13.49 -8.60
N PHE A 401 -22.72 -12.75 -9.51
CA PHE A 401 -24.11 -12.29 -9.35
C PHE A 401 -25.14 -13.40 -9.64
N ARG A 402 -24.81 -14.35 -10.52
CA ARG A 402 -25.70 -15.50 -10.85
C ARG A 402 -25.78 -16.52 -9.71
N MET A 403 -24.68 -16.78 -9.01
CA MET A 403 -24.62 -17.73 -7.88
C MET A 403 -25.60 -17.37 -6.78
N ASN A 404 -25.97 -16.11 -6.66
CA ASN A 404 -26.91 -15.57 -5.66
C ASN A 404 -26.55 -15.93 -4.19
N ASN A 405 -25.27 -16.22 -3.92
CA ASN A 405 -24.78 -16.62 -2.59
C ASN A 405 -24.47 -15.41 -1.69
N GLY A 406 -24.91 -14.22 -2.04
CA GLY A 406 -24.57 -13.01 -1.30
C GLY A 406 -24.97 -13.04 0.17
N VAL A 407 -26.08 -13.71 0.51
CA VAL A 407 -26.53 -13.90 1.89
C VAL A 407 -25.56 -14.82 2.64
N GLU A 408 -25.23 -15.98 2.07
CA GLU A 408 -24.29 -16.93 2.67
C GLU A 408 -22.90 -16.32 2.86
N TRP A 409 -22.39 -15.60 1.86
CA TRP A 409 -21.10 -14.93 1.97
C TRP A 409 -21.08 -13.87 3.08
N ARG A 410 -22.14 -13.07 3.22
CA ARG A 410 -22.28 -12.08 4.30
C ARG A 410 -22.30 -12.74 5.67
N GLU A 411 -23.02 -13.86 5.83
CA GLU A 411 -23.06 -14.60 7.09
C GLU A 411 -21.68 -15.21 7.42
N ASN A 412 -20.95 -15.71 6.43
CA ASN A 412 -19.58 -16.20 6.63
C ASN A 412 -18.64 -15.09 7.09
N ILE A 413 -18.72 -13.90 6.44
CA ILE A 413 -17.96 -12.72 6.84
C ILE A 413 -18.32 -12.31 8.27
N LYS A 414 -19.60 -12.20 8.59
CA LYS A 414 -20.09 -11.82 9.92
C LYS A 414 -19.52 -12.71 11.01
N ARG A 415 -19.44 -14.02 10.78
CA ARG A 415 -18.89 -14.98 11.75
C ARG A 415 -17.39 -14.83 11.98
N LYS A 416 -16.61 -14.45 10.96
CA LYS A 416 -15.15 -14.51 11.00
C LYS A 416 -14.44 -13.14 10.97
N ARG A 417 -15.14 -12.05 10.71
CA ARG A 417 -14.49 -10.73 10.54
C ARG A 417 -13.73 -10.26 11.76
N ASN A 418 -14.20 -10.62 12.98
CA ASN A 418 -13.53 -10.25 14.22
C ASN A 418 -12.15 -10.94 14.36
N ASP A 419 -11.99 -12.15 13.78
CA ASP A 419 -10.71 -12.86 13.74
C ASP A 419 -9.71 -12.20 12.77
N LEU A 420 -10.21 -11.32 11.92
CA LEU A 420 -9.46 -10.56 10.93
C LEU A 420 -9.45 -9.05 11.22
N ALA A 421 -9.71 -8.67 12.47
CA ALA A 421 -9.61 -7.30 12.96
C ALA A 421 -8.19 -6.97 13.47
N TRP A 422 -7.84 -5.69 13.53
CA TRP A 422 -6.54 -5.26 14.04
C TRP A 422 -6.31 -5.68 15.48
N LYS A 423 -7.32 -5.65 16.31
CA LYS A 423 -7.24 -6.09 17.73
C LYS A 423 -6.59 -7.47 17.90
N LEU A 424 -6.85 -8.42 17.00
CA LEU A 424 -6.21 -9.71 17.03
C LEU A 424 -4.75 -9.65 16.57
N GLN A 425 -4.46 -8.85 15.55
CA GLN A 425 -3.10 -8.61 15.08
C GLN A 425 -2.27 -7.88 16.15
N ASP A 426 -2.87 -6.94 16.87
CA ASP A 426 -2.24 -6.27 18.02
C ASP A 426 -1.81 -7.27 19.10
N ASN A 427 -2.61 -8.28 19.39
CA ASN A 427 -2.21 -9.33 20.34
C ASN A 427 -0.94 -10.07 19.87
N ILE A 428 -0.88 -10.42 18.58
CA ILE A 428 0.30 -11.08 17.99
C ILE A 428 1.51 -10.13 18.06
N TYR A 429 1.34 -8.90 17.60
CA TYR A 429 2.38 -7.88 17.60
C TYR A 429 2.92 -7.60 19.00
N SER A 430 2.02 -7.32 19.95
CA SER A 430 2.35 -7.03 21.34
C SER A 430 3.05 -8.21 22.04
N PHE A 431 2.62 -9.45 21.78
CA PHE A 431 3.25 -10.64 22.32
C PHE A 431 4.69 -10.82 21.84
N GLU A 432 4.93 -10.65 20.56
CA GLU A 432 6.28 -10.77 19.98
C GLU A 432 7.19 -9.61 20.40
N MET A 433 6.66 -8.40 20.51
CA MET A 433 7.42 -7.25 21.03
C MET A 433 7.76 -7.42 22.51
N ALA A 434 6.86 -7.96 23.33
CA ALA A 434 7.12 -8.23 24.74
C ALA A 434 8.32 -9.17 24.94
N LYS A 435 8.49 -10.19 24.11
CA LYS A 435 9.66 -11.09 24.18
C LYS A 435 10.99 -10.33 24.00
N ILE A 436 11.00 -9.31 23.13
CA ILE A 436 12.19 -8.47 22.94
C ILE A 436 12.44 -7.61 24.17
N PHE A 437 11.39 -6.96 24.71
CA PHE A 437 11.51 -6.09 25.87
C PHE A 437 11.94 -6.86 27.14
N ASP A 438 11.50 -8.10 27.31
CA ASP A 438 11.93 -8.92 28.44
C ASP A 438 13.42 -9.26 28.34
N THR A 439 13.95 -9.54 27.15
CA THR A 439 15.39 -9.76 26.98
C THR A 439 16.22 -8.51 27.30
N LEU A 440 15.70 -7.30 27.02
CA LEU A 440 16.35 -6.04 27.37
C LEU A 440 16.43 -5.80 28.88
N LYS A 441 15.40 -6.18 29.64
CA LYS A 441 15.41 -6.08 31.10
C LYS A 441 16.48 -6.95 31.74
N PHE A 442 16.66 -8.19 31.25
CA PHE A 442 17.67 -9.12 31.78
C PHE A 442 19.09 -8.70 31.43
N SER A 443 19.35 -8.10 30.28
CA SER A 443 20.68 -7.60 29.93
C SER A 443 21.13 -6.44 30.83
N ASN A 444 20.22 -5.53 31.17
CA ASN A 444 20.51 -4.40 32.06
C ASN A 444 20.78 -4.84 33.52
N ILE A 445 20.21 -5.95 33.98
CA ILE A 445 20.45 -6.50 35.33
C ILE A 445 21.82 -7.19 35.39
N SER A 446 22.24 -7.87 34.32
CA SER A 446 23.55 -8.56 34.28
C SER A 446 24.75 -7.59 34.22
N ASP A 447 24.56 -6.38 33.70
CA ASP A 447 25.61 -5.36 33.66
C ASP A 447 25.74 -4.59 35.00
N LEU A 448 24.65 -4.45 35.75
CA LEU A 448 24.68 -3.90 37.12
C LEU A 448 25.36 -4.83 38.15
N GLY A 449 25.49 -6.12 37.84
CA GLY A 449 26.14 -7.12 38.69
C GLY A 449 27.68 -7.26 38.48
N LYS A 450 28.26 -6.54 37.54
CA LYS A 450 29.70 -6.60 37.25
C LYS A 450 30.52 -5.49 37.91
N ASP A 451 29.87 -4.51 38.54
CA ASP A 451 30.50 -3.39 39.27
C ASP A 451 30.48 -3.57 40.79
N PHE A 452 30.33 -4.84 41.27
CA PHE A 452 30.55 -5.21 42.69
C PHE A 452 31.65 -6.22 42.86
#